data_768b0ee6d7eeabd89d5896ca57bc4d2f
#
_entry.id   768b0ee6d7eeabd89d5896ca57bc4d2f
#
_cell.length_a   1.000
_cell.length_b   1.000
_cell.length_c   1.000
_cell.angle_alpha   90.00
_cell.angle_beta   90.00
_cell.angle_gamma   90.00
#
_symmetry.space_group_name_H-M   'P 1'
#
loop_
_entity.id
_entity.type
_entity.pdbx_description
1 polymer ?
#
loop_
_entity_poly.entity_id
_entity_poly.type
_entity_poly.pdbx_seq_one_letter_code
_entity_poly.pdbx_strand_id
1 'polypeptide(L)'
;MNQLSGSLSGLSSCRVAIALAGIFFATLASQCQSEPATLIPGCPNPDQHGALAGHSLIGNSNSESEETGVAIGAASAVIMDVRGASFSELAHIELRVRTFRSQSDYLRTRFSFSRFLLFMPMQYFVDVNPALFQEQAPSDGVCAILAHELVHIVSLSRGNRIRRFGLVRLLSKRQTAKFERRTDLEAIHRGYGDGLRSYRKWVYAHISPNKLQEKRRNYFSAEEIGAIQILLQERPELFGYWNAHVPMSLQEIQNGSR
;
A
#
# COMPACT_ATOMS: atom_id res chain seq x y z
N MET A 1 -47.06 -30.25 -36.87
CA MET A 1 -48.44 -30.21 -36.30
C MET A 1 -48.29 -29.85 -34.83
N ASN A 2 -48.99 -28.78 -34.46
CA ASN A 2 -49.31 -28.26 -33.11
C ASN A 2 -48.13 -27.66 -32.32
N GLN A 3 -47.96 -26.31 -32.25
CA GLN A 3 -48.81 -25.27 -31.63
C GLN A 3 -49.16 -25.54 -30.15
N LEU A 4 -48.77 -24.69 -29.22
CA LEU A 4 -49.45 -23.54 -28.58
C LEU A 4 -48.64 -23.23 -27.30
N SER A 5 -48.13 -22.06 -27.08
CA SER A 5 -48.75 -20.82 -26.62
C SER A 5 -49.19 -20.81 -25.14
N GLY A 6 -48.78 -19.79 -24.47
CA GLY A 6 -49.33 -19.28 -23.22
C GLY A 6 -48.27 -19.02 -22.15
N SER A 7 -48.20 -17.97 -21.44
CA SER A 7 -49.01 -16.74 -21.28
C SER A 7 -48.24 -15.86 -20.30
N LEU A 8 -48.30 -14.60 -20.55
CA LEU A 8 -47.97 -13.46 -19.69
C LEU A 8 -48.67 -13.49 -18.33
N SER A 9 -48.03 -12.90 -17.33
CA SER A 9 -48.64 -11.90 -16.44
C SER A 9 -48.22 -12.07 -14.99
N GLY A 10 -47.77 -10.98 -14.43
CA GLY A 10 -47.46 -10.87 -13.01
C GLY A 10 -46.90 -9.50 -12.65
N LEU A 11 -47.50 -8.42 -13.17
CA LEU A 11 -47.33 -7.07 -12.65
C LEU A 11 -48.00 -6.98 -11.28
N SER A 12 -47.24 -6.81 -10.23
CA SER A 12 -47.75 -6.47 -8.90
C SER A 12 -47.49 -5.00 -8.62
N SER A 13 -48.56 -4.26 -8.65
CA SER A 13 -48.69 -2.85 -8.29
C SER A 13 -48.34 -2.61 -6.84
N CYS A 14 -47.36 -1.74 -6.59
CA CYS A 14 -47.19 -1.16 -5.27
C CYS A 14 -48.02 0.12 -5.19
N ARG A 15 -49.09 0.08 -4.39
CA ARG A 15 -49.97 1.21 -4.15
C ARG A 15 -49.32 2.23 -3.25
N VAL A 16 -49.24 3.45 -3.75
CA VAL A 16 -48.87 4.66 -2.99
C VAL A 16 -50.04 4.99 -2.04
N ALA A 17 -49.77 4.98 -0.75
CA ALA A 17 -50.66 5.59 0.25
C ALA A 17 -50.09 6.97 0.58
N ILE A 18 -50.77 8.00 0.13
CA ILE A 18 -50.54 9.40 0.53
C ILE A 18 -51.27 9.61 1.85
N ALA A 19 -50.52 9.86 2.92
CA ALA A 19 -51.04 10.44 4.16
C ALA A 19 -50.40 11.81 4.37
N LEU A 20 -51.22 12.86 4.21
CA LEU A 20 -50.90 14.22 4.58
C LEU A 20 -50.89 14.36 6.10
N ALA A 21 -49.79 14.78 6.69
CA ALA A 21 -49.78 15.54 7.94
C ALA A 21 -48.42 16.18 8.21
N GLY A 22 -48.43 17.51 8.35
CA GLY A 22 -47.56 18.20 9.32
C GLY A 22 -46.17 18.61 8.87
N ILE A 23 -46.06 19.85 8.48
CA ILE A 23 -44.88 20.70 8.34
C ILE A 23 -44.02 20.62 9.60
N PHE A 24 -42.79 20.08 9.47
CA PHE A 24 -41.65 20.48 10.28
C PHE A 24 -40.39 20.41 9.38
N PHE A 25 -39.97 21.60 8.93
CA PHE A 25 -38.67 21.79 8.34
C PHE A 25 -37.62 21.64 9.45
N ALA A 26 -37.12 20.42 9.66
CA ALA A 26 -35.85 20.22 10.33
C ALA A 26 -34.81 20.16 9.23
N THR A 27 -34.07 21.22 9.04
CA THR A 27 -32.80 21.27 8.30
C THR A 27 -31.85 20.28 8.93
N LEU A 28 -31.81 19.07 8.42
CA LEU A 28 -30.72 18.13 8.61
C LEU A 28 -29.51 18.69 7.85
N ALA A 29 -28.76 19.57 8.50
CA ALA A 29 -27.38 19.82 8.14
C ALA A 29 -26.67 18.47 8.33
N SER A 30 -26.46 17.76 7.22
CA SER A 30 -25.54 16.63 7.16
C SER A 30 -24.16 17.19 7.50
N GLN A 31 -23.82 17.18 8.78
CA GLN A 31 -22.45 17.33 9.21
C GLN A 31 -21.71 16.12 8.66
N CYS A 32 -21.02 16.33 7.55
CA CYS A 32 -19.95 15.48 7.12
C CYS A 32 -18.89 15.59 8.24
N GLN A 33 -19.05 14.78 9.29
CA GLN A 33 -17.98 14.57 10.26
C GLN A 33 -16.89 13.87 9.47
N SER A 34 -15.86 14.63 9.10
CA SER A 34 -14.58 14.06 8.70
C SER A 34 -14.13 13.19 9.87
N GLU A 35 -14.12 11.87 9.67
CA GLU A 35 -13.49 10.97 10.63
C GLU A 35 -12.09 11.51 10.93
N PRO A 36 -11.67 11.58 12.21
CA PRO A 36 -10.34 12.01 12.54
C PRO A 36 -9.36 11.11 11.82
N ALA A 37 -8.52 11.70 10.96
CA ALA A 37 -7.49 10.99 10.24
C ALA A 37 -6.68 10.19 11.27
N THR A 38 -6.75 8.87 11.18
CA THR A 38 -6.00 7.97 12.05
C THR A 38 -4.52 8.28 11.82
N LEU A 39 -3.83 8.81 12.84
CA LEU A 39 -2.42 9.15 12.75
C LEU A 39 -1.62 7.88 12.45
N ILE A 40 -1.08 7.80 11.25
CA ILE A 40 -0.20 6.70 10.87
C ILE A 40 1.15 6.91 11.57
N PRO A 41 1.69 5.93 12.31
CA PRO A 41 2.92 6.08 13.06
C PRO A 41 4.09 6.56 12.18
N GLY A 42 4.73 7.65 12.55
CA GLY A 42 5.88 8.19 11.82
C GLY A 42 5.56 8.81 10.45
N CYS A 43 4.29 8.96 10.11
CA CYS A 43 3.90 9.72 8.92
C CYS A 43 3.71 11.19 9.30
N PRO A 44 4.33 12.11 8.57
CA PRO A 44 4.09 13.52 8.77
C PRO A 44 2.61 13.83 8.53
N ASN A 45 2.02 14.65 9.39
CA ASN A 45 0.64 15.08 9.24
C ASN A 45 0.48 15.78 7.88
N PRO A 46 -0.49 15.39 7.03
CA PRO A 46 -0.71 15.99 5.71
C PRO A 46 -0.88 17.53 5.79
N ASP A 47 -1.39 18.05 6.91
CA ASP A 47 -1.57 19.49 7.12
C ASP A 47 -0.24 20.25 7.34
N GLN A 48 0.86 19.55 7.66
CA GLN A 48 2.17 20.16 7.87
C GLN A 48 3.03 20.24 6.60
N HIS A 49 2.67 19.52 5.54
CA HIS A 49 3.44 19.45 4.29
C HIS A 49 2.73 20.05 3.08
N GLY A 50 1.83 20.99 3.28
CA GLY A 50 1.29 21.83 2.20
C GLY A 50 2.35 22.57 1.35
N ALA A 51 3.63 22.43 1.74
CA ALA A 51 4.77 23.08 1.07
C ALA A 51 5.49 22.21 0.02
N LEU A 52 5.23 20.90 -0.07
CA LEU A 52 5.91 20.05 -1.06
C LEU A 52 5.20 20.00 -2.43
N ALA A 53 3.96 20.50 -2.51
CA ALA A 53 3.16 20.49 -3.74
C ALA A 53 3.22 21.80 -4.56
N GLY A 54 3.99 22.81 -4.16
CA GLY A 54 3.86 24.18 -4.64
C GLY A 54 4.96 24.75 -5.54
N HIS A 55 5.98 23.99 -5.95
CA HIS A 55 6.95 24.49 -6.91
C HIS A 55 6.65 23.99 -8.33
N SER A 56 5.79 24.75 -9.02
CA SER A 56 5.71 24.74 -10.48
C SER A 56 7.06 25.19 -11.06
N LEU A 57 7.92 24.26 -11.41
CA LEU A 57 9.19 24.53 -12.07
C LEU A 57 8.96 24.63 -13.57
N ILE A 58 8.79 25.85 -14.06
CA ILE A 58 8.89 26.19 -15.47
C ILE A 58 10.38 26.46 -15.80
N GLY A 59 10.98 25.56 -16.54
CA GLY A 59 12.09 25.79 -17.45
C GLY A 59 13.51 25.83 -16.89
N ASN A 60 14.30 24.83 -17.17
CA ASN A 60 15.64 24.86 -17.76
C ASN A 60 16.36 23.50 -17.56
N SER A 61 17.34 23.20 -18.37
CA SER A 61 18.10 21.94 -18.44
C SER A 61 18.84 21.50 -17.15
N ASN A 62 18.76 22.24 -16.06
CA ASN A 62 19.22 21.86 -14.73
C ASN A 62 18.14 21.12 -13.89
N SER A 63 16.93 20.92 -14.43
CA SER A 63 15.78 20.41 -13.68
C SER A 63 15.92 18.95 -13.22
N GLU A 64 16.55 18.08 -14.00
CA GLU A 64 16.65 16.65 -13.66
C GLU A 64 17.50 16.36 -12.40
N SER A 65 18.58 17.12 -12.20
CA SER A 65 19.43 16.93 -11.01
C SER A 65 18.75 17.49 -9.76
N GLU A 66 18.00 18.58 -9.89
CA GLU A 66 17.24 19.20 -8.82
C GLU A 66 16.04 18.33 -8.40
N GLU A 67 15.26 17.85 -9.37
CA GLU A 67 14.14 16.91 -9.12
C GLU A 67 14.60 15.64 -8.42
N THR A 68 15.73 15.09 -8.85
CA THR A 68 16.36 13.93 -8.24
C THR A 68 16.76 14.21 -6.79
N GLY A 69 17.33 15.37 -6.52
CA GLY A 69 17.73 15.81 -5.18
C GLY A 69 16.52 15.98 -4.26
N VAL A 70 15.44 16.59 -4.73
CA VAL A 70 14.19 16.78 -4.00
C VAL A 70 13.55 15.45 -3.67
N ALA A 71 13.43 14.52 -4.62
CA ALA A 71 12.85 13.21 -4.40
C ALA A 71 13.64 12.37 -3.39
N ILE A 72 14.98 12.41 -3.44
CA ILE A 72 15.84 11.75 -2.44
C ILE A 72 15.64 12.37 -1.06
N GLY A 73 15.61 13.69 -0.97
CA GLY A 73 15.41 14.40 0.30
C GLY A 73 14.08 14.06 0.94
N ALA A 74 12.99 14.15 0.18
CA ALA A 74 11.65 13.82 0.64
C ALA A 74 11.53 12.36 1.11
N ALA A 75 11.99 11.41 0.28
CA ALA A 75 11.95 9.99 0.65
C ALA A 75 12.83 9.68 1.87
N SER A 76 14.01 10.33 1.97
CA SER A 76 14.90 10.13 3.12
C SER A 76 14.28 10.61 4.42
N ALA A 77 13.61 11.76 4.41
CA ALA A 77 12.92 12.29 5.59
C ALA A 77 11.82 11.32 6.06
N VAL A 78 10.93 10.91 5.15
CA VAL A 78 9.85 9.95 5.48
C VAL A 78 10.42 8.62 5.98
N ILE A 79 11.49 8.10 5.35
CA ILE A 79 12.14 6.86 5.80
C ILE A 79 12.69 7.01 7.22
N MET A 80 13.30 8.13 7.55
CA MET A 80 13.83 8.36 8.90
C MET A 80 12.71 8.38 9.95
N ASP A 81 11.60 9.06 9.65
CA ASP A 81 10.45 9.15 10.55
C ASP A 81 9.78 7.78 10.75
N VAL A 82 9.47 7.08 9.66
CA VAL A 82 8.89 5.73 9.69
C VAL A 82 9.81 4.74 10.40
N ARG A 83 11.12 4.79 10.11
CA ARG A 83 12.11 3.94 10.75
C ARG A 83 12.18 4.20 12.26
N GLY A 84 12.22 5.47 12.67
CA GLY A 84 12.25 5.86 14.07
C GLY A 84 11.01 5.40 14.84
N ALA A 85 9.83 5.55 14.21
CA ALA A 85 8.55 5.22 14.84
C ALA A 85 8.27 3.71 14.93
N SER A 86 8.62 2.93 13.90
CA SER A 86 8.10 1.56 13.76
C SER A 86 9.13 0.49 13.42
N PHE A 87 10.41 0.83 13.23
CA PHE A 87 11.45 -0.09 12.79
C PHE A 87 12.75 0.07 13.57
N SER A 88 12.66 0.08 14.91
CA SER A 88 13.83 0.21 15.81
C SER A 88 14.90 -0.85 15.56
N GLU A 89 14.50 -2.04 15.10
CA GLU A 89 15.41 -3.13 14.72
C GLU A 89 16.33 -2.79 13.54
N LEU A 90 15.99 -1.76 12.76
CA LEU A 90 16.82 -1.25 11.67
C LEU A 90 17.79 -0.14 12.10
N ALA A 91 17.84 0.26 13.39
CA ALA A 91 18.63 1.39 13.85
C ALA A 91 20.12 1.30 13.47
N HIS A 92 20.67 0.08 13.41
CA HIS A 92 22.08 -0.17 13.07
C HIS A 92 22.31 -0.57 11.61
N ILE A 93 21.26 -0.53 10.78
CA ILE A 93 21.37 -0.91 9.37
C ILE A 93 21.76 0.29 8.53
N GLU A 94 22.82 0.16 7.72
CA GLU A 94 23.18 1.18 6.73
C GLU A 94 22.16 1.17 5.60
N LEU A 95 21.38 2.25 5.50
CA LEU A 95 20.35 2.46 4.50
C LEU A 95 20.68 3.70 3.68
N ARG A 96 20.57 3.59 2.36
CA ARG A 96 20.73 4.72 1.44
C ARG A 96 19.54 4.82 0.50
N VAL A 97 19.12 6.04 0.22
CA VAL A 97 18.10 6.34 -0.78
C VAL A 97 18.78 6.67 -2.10
N ARG A 98 18.22 6.17 -3.19
CA ARG A 98 18.66 6.46 -4.55
C ARG A 98 17.45 6.64 -5.44
N THR A 99 17.63 7.28 -6.59
CA THR A 99 16.58 7.38 -7.59
C THR A 99 16.74 6.33 -8.68
N PHE A 100 15.63 5.99 -9.32
CA PHE A 100 15.58 5.21 -10.56
C PHE A 100 14.38 5.65 -11.38
N ARG A 101 14.35 5.31 -12.66
CA ARG A 101 13.21 5.58 -13.53
C ARG A 101 12.57 4.24 -13.96
N SER A 102 11.25 4.15 -13.87
CA SER A 102 10.45 3.02 -14.31
C SER A 102 9.05 3.49 -14.67
N GLN A 103 8.43 2.84 -15.64
CA GLN A 103 7.03 3.09 -16.02
C GLN A 103 6.02 2.33 -15.15
N SER A 104 6.47 1.44 -14.29
CA SER A 104 5.59 0.53 -13.56
C SER A 104 5.90 0.37 -12.08
N ASP A 105 7.09 0.79 -11.69
CA ASP A 105 7.55 0.63 -10.31
C ASP A 105 7.96 1.98 -9.75
N TYR A 106 7.40 2.31 -8.60
CA TYR A 106 7.68 3.57 -7.93
C TYR A 106 8.72 3.43 -6.83
N LEU A 107 8.85 2.23 -6.25
CA LEU A 107 9.79 1.92 -5.17
C LEU A 107 10.32 0.50 -5.33
N ARG A 108 11.52 0.27 -4.83
CA ARG A 108 12.11 -1.08 -4.71
C ARG A 108 13.25 -1.10 -3.71
N THR A 109 13.35 -2.18 -2.96
CA THR A 109 14.46 -2.44 -2.06
C THR A 109 15.57 -3.24 -2.75
N ARG A 110 16.80 -2.86 -2.50
CA ARG A 110 18.01 -3.56 -2.96
C ARG A 110 19.04 -3.68 -1.84
N PHE A 111 20.03 -4.55 -2.03
CA PHE A 111 21.19 -4.64 -1.16
C PHE A 111 22.50 -4.65 -1.97
N SER A 112 23.62 -4.32 -1.32
CA SER A 112 24.93 -4.33 -1.94
C SER A 112 25.41 -5.76 -2.17
N PHE A 113 25.44 -6.18 -3.42
CA PHE A 113 25.88 -7.53 -3.81
C PHE A 113 27.37 -7.75 -3.53
N SER A 114 28.22 -6.74 -3.75
CA SER A 114 29.65 -6.83 -3.45
C SER A 114 29.91 -7.05 -1.96
N ARG A 115 29.26 -6.29 -1.09
CA ARG A 115 29.34 -6.47 0.37
C ARG A 115 28.80 -7.83 0.81
N PHE A 116 27.78 -8.33 0.12
CA PHE A 116 27.26 -9.67 0.36
C PHE A 116 28.32 -10.75 0.08
N LEU A 117 28.97 -10.70 -1.09
CA LEU A 117 30.01 -11.66 -1.49
C LEU A 117 31.25 -11.59 -0.60
N LEU A 118 31.65 -10.39 -0.19
CA LEU A 118 32.85 -10.16 0.64
C LEU A 118 32.55 -10.34 2.15
N PHE A 119 31.38 -10.85 2.53
CA PHE A 119 30.98 -11.02 3.93
C PHE A 119 31.05 -9.76 4.78
N MET A 120 31.03 -8.58 4.16
CA MET A 120 31.02 -7.28 4.83
C MET A 120 29.63 -6.96 5.44
N PRO A 121 29.54 -6.00 6.37
CA PRO A 121 28.26 -5.49 6.84
C PRO A 121 27.36 -5.10 5.68
N MET A 122 26.10 -5.55 5.72
CA MET A 122 25.15 -5.33 4.63
C MET A 122 24.77 -3.87 4.53
N GLN A 123 24.69 -3.37 3.30
CA GLN A 123 24.16 -2.06 2.96
C GLN A 123 22.92 -2.25 2.10
N TYR A 124 21.84 -1.56 2.46
CA TYR A 124 20.58 -1.61 1.76
C TYR A 124 20.31 -0.30 1.05
N PHE A 125 19.54 -0.39 -0.02
CA PHE A 125 19.12 0.75 -0.82
C PHE A 125 17.61 0.72 -0.95
N VAL A 126 16.95 1.87 -0.78
CA VAL A 126 15.59 2.12 -1.23
C VAL A 126 15.71 2.98 -2.47
N ASP A 127 15.42 2.40 -3.61
CA ASP A 127 15.40 3.11 -4.88
C ASP A 127 14.00 3.70 -5.06
N VAL A 128 13.92 5.00 -5.32
CA VAL A 128 12.69 5.78 -5.42
C VAL A 128 12.55 6.36 -6.82
N ASN A 129 11.41 6.16 -7.45
CA ASN A 129 11.07 6.80 -8.72
C ASN A 129 10.51 8.21 -8.42
N PRO A 130 11.12 9.31 -8.93
CA PRO A 130 10.63 10.66 -8.72
C PRO A 130 9.17 10.87 -9.13
N ALA A 131 8.66 10.09 -10.09
CA ALA A 131 7.26 10.10 -10.50
C ALA A 131 6.28 9.87 -9.33
N LEU A 132 6.69 9.18 -8.26
CA LEU A 132 5.90 9.00 -7.05
C LEU A 132 5.42 10.34 -6.45
N PHE A 133 6.29 11.35 -6.47
CA PHE A 133 6.00 12.69 -5.95
C PHE A 133 5.40 13.60 -7.02
N GLN A 134 5.83 13.48 -8.26
CA GLN A 134 5.35 14.27 -9.39
C GLN A 134 3.87 13.96 -9.72
N GLU A 135 3.47 12.70 -9.65
CA GLU A 135 2.11 12.24 -9.91
C GLU A 135 1.21 12.33 -8.67
N GLN A 136 1.64 13.06 -7.64
CA GLN A 136 0.87 13.37 -6.43
C GLN A 136 0.32 12.12 -5.72
N ALA A 137 1.17 11.13 -5.49
CA ALA A 137 0.80 9.99 -4.65
C ALA A 137 0.34 10.48 -3.25
N PRO A 138 -0.72 9.90 -2.67
CA PRO A 138 -1.19 10.27 -1.34
C PRO A 138 -0.06 10.19 -0.31
N SER A 139 0.08 11.19 0.56
CA SER A 139 1.18 11.26 1.53
C SER A 139 1.19 10.10 2.52
N ASP A 140 0.01 9.67 2.99
CA ASP A 140 -0.18 8.46 3.78
C ASP A 140 0.22 7.20 3.00
N GLY A 141 -0.08 7.18 1.70
CA GLY A 141 0.30 6.12 0.78
C GLY A 141 1.81 6.03 0.58
N VAL A 142 2.48 7.17 0.39
CA VAL A 142 3.96 7.24 0.28
C VAL A 142 4.61 6.71 1.56
N CYS A 143 4.12 7.13 2.71
CA CYS A 143 4.58 6.68 4.00
C CYS A 143 4.44 5.16 4.15
N ALA A 144 3.26 4.64 3.83
CA ALA A 144 2.96 3.22 3.97
C ALA A 144 3.74 2.33 3.00
N ILE A 145 3.96 2.77 1.76
CA ILE A 145 4.76 1.99 0.82
C ILE A 145 6.26 2.03 1.18
N LEU A 146 6.76 3.12 1.77
CA LEU A 146 8.10 3.16 2.32
C LEU A 146 8.24 2.25 3.55
N ALA A 147 7.21 2.15 4.41
CA ALA A 147 7.16 1.16 5.48
C ALA A 147 7.21 -0.28 4.93
N HIS A 148 6.49 -0.57 3.85
CA HIS A 148 6.56 -1.86 3.16
C HIS A 148 8.01 -2.17 2.69
N GLU A 149 8.71 -1.21 2.10
CA GLU A 149 10.12 -1.38 1.70
C GLU A 149 11.04 -1.63 2.91
N LEU A 150 10.78 -1.00 4.06
CA LEU A 150 11.52 -1.27 5.30
C LEU A 150 11.24 -2.68 5.84
N VAL A 151 10.04 -3.23 5.70
CA VAL A 151 9.73 -4.63 6.02
C VAL A 151 10.58 -5.59 5.18
N HIS A 152 10.80 -5.30 3.89
CA HIS A 152 11.74 -6.07 3.08
C HIS A 152 13.14 -6.07 3.68
N ILE A 153 13.63 -4.92 4.15
CA ILE A 153 14.95 -4.81 4.77
C ILE A 153 14.99 -5.61 6.09
N VAL A 154 13.95 -5.53 6.93
CA VAL A 154 13.84 -6.36 8.13
C VAL A 154 13.94 -7.85 7.77
N SER A 155 13.17 -8.28 6.78
CA SER A 155 13.17 -9.67 6.31
C SER A 155 14.54 -10.09 5.77
N LEU A 156 15.22 -9.21 5.04
CA LEU A 156 16.57 -9.43 4.51
C LEU A 156 17.66 -9.33 5.59
N SER A 157 17.48 -8.61 6.66
CA SER A 157 18.48 -8.48 7.74
C SER A 157 18.47 -9.65 8.72
N ARG A 158 17.32 -10.30 8.96
CA ARG A 158 17.12 -11.33 10.01
C ARG A 158 17.57 -12.75 9.70
N GLY A 159 17.90 -13.16 8.48
CA GLY A 159 18.20 -14.55 8.16
C GLY A 159 19.62 -14.87 7.71
N ASN A 160 19.90 -16.14 7.48
CA ASN A 160 21.16 -16.61 6.94
C ASN A 160 21.36 -16.09 5.50
N ARG A 161 22.50 -15.46 5.23
CA ARG A 161 22.84 -14.86 3.93
C ARG A 161 22.68 -15.83 2.76
N ILE A 162 23.17 -17.05 2.91
CA ILE A 162 23.17 -18.07 1.84
C ILE A 162 21.73 -18.48 1.48
N ARG A 163 20.89 -18.70 2.48
CA ARG A 163 19.50 -19.13 2.27
C ARG A 163 18.65 -18.07 1.55
N ARG A 164 18.97 -16.79 1.75
CA ARG A 164 18.27 -15.65 1.14
C ARG A 164 18.67 -15.41 -0.29
N PHE A 165 19.94 -15.57 -0.62
CA PHE A 165 20.42 -15.36 -1.97
C PHE A 165 19.86 -16.38 -2.96
N GLY A 166 19.75 -17.64 -2.57
CA GLY A 166 19.11 -18.68 -3.38
C GLY A 166 17.61 -18.47 -3.57
N LEU A 167 16.92 -18.01 -2.52
CA LEU A 167 15.46 -17.83 -2.55
C LEU A 167 15.00 -16.68 -3.46
N VAL A 168 15.69 -15.54 -3.44
CA VAL A 168 15.28 -14.36 -4.22
C VAL A 168 15.39 -14.58 -5.73
N ARG A 169 16.35 -15.41 -6.20
CA ARG A 169 16.51 -15.71 -7.64
C ARG A 169 15.64 -16.86 -8.14
N LEU A 170 15.18 -17.74 -7.26
CA LEU A 170 14.46 -18.96 -7.62
C LEU A 170 12.96 -18.90 -7.28
N LEU A 171 12.45 -17.76 -6.83
CA LEU A 171 11.04 -17.64 -6.45
C LEU A 171 10.13 -17.79 -7.66
N SER A 172 9.27 -18.81 -7.62
CA SER A 172 8.14 -18.89 -8.53
C SER A 172 7.21 -17.69 -8.35
N LYS A 173 6.43 -17.34 -9.38
CA LYS A 173 5.44 -16.25 -9.30
C LYS A 173 4.55 -16.33 -8.05
N ARG A 174 4.20 -17.55 -7.62
CA ARG A 174 3.40 -17.79 -6.41
C ARG A 174 4.17 -17.47 -5.14
N GLN A 175 5.45 -17.80 -5.08
CA GLN A 175 6.28 -17.50 -3.89
C GLN A 175 6.58 -16.01 -3.80
N THR A 176 6.81 -15.35 -4.93
CA THR A 176 6.91 -13.87 -4.98
C THR A 176 5.64 -13.23 -4.43
N ALA A 177 4.46 -13.65 -4.91
CA ALA A 177 3.19 -13.13 -4.41
C ALA A 177 3.02 -13.36 -2.89
N LYS A 178 3.37 -14.53 -2.38
CA LYS A 178 3.34 -14.81 -0.93
C LYS A 178 4.31 -13.93 -0.15
N PHE A 179 5.49 -13.67 -0.70
CA PHE A 179 6.49 -12.82 -0.07
C PHE A 179 6.01 -11.37 0.02
N GLU A 180 5.49 -10.81 -1.09
CA GLU A 180 4.96 -9.45 -1.13
C GLU A 180 3.73 -9.27 -0.23
N ARG A 181 2.79 -10.22 -0.25
CA ARG A 181 1.61 -10.20 0.63
C ARG A 181 1.97 -10.34 2.10
N ARG A 182 3.00 -11.11 2.44
CA ARG A 182 3.52 -11.17 3.82
C ARG A 182 4.14 -9.83 4.23
N THR A 183 4.81 -9.16 3.32
CA THR A 183 5.36 -7.82 3.56
C THR A 183 4.25 -6.80 3.77
N ASP A 184 3.19 -6.83 2.95
CA ASP A 184 1.99 -6.03 3.17
C ASP A 184 1.36 -6.31 4.55
N LEU A 185 1.21 -7.59 4.92
CA LEU A 185 0.62 -8.01 6.20
C LEU A 185 1.41 -7.46 7.41
N GLU A 186 2.73 -7.53 7.37
CA GLU A 186 3.59 -6.95 8.40
C GLU A 186 3.46 -5.42 8.46
N ALA A 187 3.39 -4.73 7.31
CA ALA A 187 3.18 -3.29 7.27
C ALA A 187 1.80 -2.90 7.83
N ILE A 188 0.74 -3.67 7.50
CA ILE A 188 -0.61 -3.50 8.07
C ILE A 188 -0.58 -3.67 9.59
N HIS A 189 0.07 -4.71 10.09
CA HIS A 189 0.20 -4.99 11.51
C HIS A 189 0.93 -3.88 12.28
N ARG A 190 1.86 -3.17 11.61
CA ARG A 190 2.56 -2.00 12.15
C ARG A 190 1.77 -0.69 12.06
N GLY A 191 0.51 -0.72 11.60
CA GLY A 191 -0.39 0.44 11.56
C GLY A 191 -0.40 1.18 10.21
N TYR A 192 0.22 0.65 9.15
CA TYR A 192 0.29 1.32 7.84
C TYR A 192 -0.83 0.88 6.87
N GLY A 193 -1.85 0.18 7.34
CA GLY A 193 -2.89 -0.39 6.50
C GLY A 193 -3.68 0.65 5.68
N ASP A 194 -4.10 1.76 6.29
CA ASP A 194 -4.87 2.80 5.59
C ASP A 194 -4.05 3.47 4.49
N GLY A 195 -2.80 3.81 4.78
CA GLY A 195 -1.90 4.34 3.77
C GLY A 195 -1.63 3.34 2.63
N LEU A 196 -1.48 2.04 2.92
CA LEU A 196 -1.37 1.03 1.87
C LEU A 196 -2.63 0.94 1.01
N ARG A 197 -3.84 1.09 1.59
CA ARG A 197 -5.10 1.17 0.83
C ARG A 197 -5.11 2.38 -0.10
N SER A 198 -4.75 3.55 0.42
CA SER A 198 -4.65 4.79 -0.37
C SER A 198 -3.65 4.60 -1.52
N TYR A 199 -2.47 4.08 -1.25
CA TYR A 199 -1.45 3.80 -2.26
C TYR A 199 -1.93 2.79 -3.31
N ARG A 200 -2.60 1.70 -2.93
CA ARG A 200 -3.11 0.70 -3.88
C ARG A 200 -4.15 1.29 -4.83
N LYS A 201 -5.06 2.12 -4.33
CA LYS A 201 -6.04 2.84 -5.17
C LYS A 201 -5.33 3.74 -6.16
N TRP A 202 -4.38 4.53 -5.68
CA TRP A 202 -3.63 5.47 -6.50
C TRP A 202 -2.80 4.74 -7.56
N VAL A 203 -1.96 3.78 -7.20
CA VAL A 203 -1.08 3.10 -8.15
C VAL A 203 -1.87 2.34 -9.21
N TYR A 204 -3.02 1.76 -8.86
CA TYR A 204 -3.87 1.04 -9.83
C TYR A 204 -4.49 1.97 -10.88
N ALA A 205 -4.65 3.25 -10.58
CA ALA A 205 -5.11 4.25 -11.54
C ALA A 205 -3.99 4.77 -12.47
N HIS A 206 -2.70 4.61 -12.08
CA HIS A 206 -1.57 5.22 -12.79
C HIS A 206 -0.71 4.21 -13.58
N ILE A 207 -0.91 2.91 -13.41
CA ILE A 207 -0.13 1.88 -14.12
C ILE A 207 -0.89 1.27 -15.30
N SER A 208 -0.14 0.74 -16.26
CA SER A 208 -0.73 0.08 -17.44
C SER A 208 -1.53 -1.18 -17.07
N PRO A 209 -2.58 -1.56 -17.85
CA PRO A 209 -3.41 -2.73 -17.58
C PRO A 209 -2.62 -4.04 -17.43
N ASN A 210 -1.57 -4.23 -18.22
CA ASN A 210 -0.72 -5.43 -18.13
C ASN A 210 0.01 -5.52 -16.78
N LYS A 211 0.49 -4.38 -16.28
CA LYS A 211 1.15 -4.29 -14.96
C LYS A 211 0.17 -4.35 -13.81
N LEU A 212 -1.03 -3.83 -14.01
CA LEU A 212 -2.10 -3.91 -13.02
C LEU A 212 -2.42 -5.38 -12.65
N GLN A 213 -2.53 -6.26 -13.65
CA GLN A 213 -2.80 -7.68 -13.38
C GLN A 213 -1.66 -8.34 -12.58
N GLU A 214 -0.41 -7.99 -12.87
CA GLU A 214 0.75 -8.45 -12.10
C GLU A 214 0.70 -7.95 -10.65
N LYS A 215 0.43 -6.66 -10.44
CA LYS A 215 0.33 -6.06 -9.11
C LYS A 215 -0.80 -6.68 -8.28
N ARG A 216 -1.99 -6.85 -8.85
CA ARG A 216 -3.14 -7.49 -8.17
C ARG A 216 -2.85 -8.93 -7.74
N ARG A 217 -2.05 -9.66 -8.49
CA ARG A 217 -1.64 -11.02 -8.12
C ARG A 217 -0.66 -11.01 -6.95
N ASN A 218 0.30 -10.10 -6.98
CA ASN A 218 1.43 -10.12 -6.05
C ASN A 218 1.12 -9.46 -4.71
N TYR A 219 0.26 -8.45 -4.67
CA TYR A 219 -0.03 -7.64 -3.50
C TYR A 219 -1.48 -7.75 -3.07
N PHE A 220 -1.79 -7.39 -1.84
CA PHE A 220 -3.18 -7.22 -1.43
C PHE A 220 -3.81 -6.03 -2.14
N SER A 221 -5.08 -6.20 -2.56
CA SER A 221 -5.91 -5.10 -3.07
C SER A 221 -6.35 -4.20 -1.92
N ALA A 222 -6.86 -3.01 -2.25
CA ALA A 222 -7.40 -2.09 -1.24
C ALA A 222 -8.55 -2.71 -0.42
N GLU A 223 -9.36 -3.59 -1.04
CA GLU A 223 -10.45 -4.33 -0.40
C GLU A 223 -9.93 -5.41 0.53
N GLU A 224 -8.94 -6.20 0.08
CA GLU A 224 -8.27 -7.22 0.89
C GLU A 224 -7.60 -6.60 2.12
N ILE A 225 -6.91 -5.46 1.97
CA ILE A 225 -6.30 -4.73 3.09
C ILE A 225 -7.36 -4.28 4.10
N GLY A 226 -8.49 -3.72 3.62
CA GLY A 226 -9.58 -3.33 4.51
C GLY A 226 -10.16 -4.49 5.29
N ALA A 227 -10.37 -5.64 4.65
CA ALA A 227 -10.85 -6.85 5.33
C ALA A 227 -9.83 -7.37 6.37
N ILE A 228 -8.53 -7.35 6.03
CA ILE A 228 -7.45 -7.74 6.96
C ILE A 228 -7.45 -6.81 8.19
N GLN A 229 -7.56 -5.51 8.01
CA GLN A 229 -7.55 -4.54 9.12
C GLN A 229 -8.70 -4.80 10.09
N ILE A 230 -9.94 -4.98 9.59
CA ILE A 230 -11.12 -5.27 10.40
C ILE A 230 -10.89 -6.57 11.20
N LEU A 231 -10.47 -7.64 10.53
CA LEU A 231 -10.28 -8.93 11.18
C LEU A 231 -9.14 -8.93 12.18
N LEU A 232 -8.06 -8.19 11.95
CA LEU A 232 -6.96 -8.07 12.92
C LEU A 232 -7.33 -7.21 14.14
N GLN A 233 -8.27 -6.25 14.02
CA GLN A 233 -8.82 -5.51 15.16
C GLN A 233 -9.68 -6.41 16.05
N GLU A 234 -10.49 -7.28 15.46
CA GLU A 234 -11.35 -8.23 16.17
C GLU A 234 -10.57 -9.43 16.72
N ARG A 235 -9.57 -9.90 15.97
CA ARG A 235 -8.83 -11.15 16.23
C ARG A 235 -7.33 -10.98 15.92
N PRO A 236 -6.58 -10.33 16.81
CA PRO A 236 -5.15 -10.05 16.62
C PRO A 236 -4.28 -11.29 16.40
N GLU A 237 -4.70 -12.44 16.93
CA GLU A 237 -4.01 -13.73 16.77
C GLU A 237 -3.93 -14.20 15.31
N LEU A 238 -4.83 -13.73 14.45
CA LEU A 238 -4.81 -14.04 13.01
C LEU A 238 -3.52 -13.59 12.33
N PHE A 239 -2.86 -12.55 12.85
CA PHE A 239 -1.58 -12.12 12.29
C PHE A 239 -0.55 -13.25 12.27
N GLY A 240 -0.37 -13.95 13.40
CA GLY A 240 0.55 -15.08 13.49
C GLY A 240 0.20 -16.22 12.52
N TYR A 241 -1.08 -16.54 12.42
CA TYR A 241 -1.58 -17.56 11.50
C TYR A 241 -1.33 -17.15 10.03
N TRP A 242 -1.71 -15.93 9.62
CA TRP A 242 -1.52 -15.46 8.26
C TRP A 242 -0.06 -15.21 7.89
N ASN A 243 0.79 -14.88 8.85
CA ASN A 243 2.22 -14.77 8.59
C ASN A 243 2.83 -16.13 8.20
N ALA A 244 2.32 -17.23 8.74
CA ALA A 244 2.68 -18.60 8.34
C ALA A 244 1.93 -19.04 7.07
N HIS A 245 0.64 -18.71 6.96
CA HIS A 245 -0.29 -19.15 5.91
C HIS A 245 -0.87 -17.94 5.18
N VAL A 246 -0.03 -17.29 4.36
CA VAL A 246 -0.39 -16.03 3.68
C VAL A 246 -1.62 -16.23 2.80
N PRO A 247 -2.73 -15.51 3.04
CA PRO A 247 -3.92 -15.61 2.22
C PRO A 247 -3.68 -15.05 0.83
N MET A 248 -4.24 -15.72 -0.18
CA MET A 248 -4.03 -15.36 -1.59
C MET A 248 -5.29 -14.78 -2.24
N SER A 249 -6.39 -14.68 -1.51
CA SER A 249 -7.66 -14.13 -1.98
C SER A 249 -8.48 -13.55 -0.84
N LEU A 250 -9.43 -12.67 -1.17
CA LEU A 250 -10.40 -12.12 -0.21
C LEU A 250 -11.18 -13.25 0.49
N GLN A 251 -11.53 -14.31 -0.22
CA GLN A 251 -12.23 -15.45 0.34
C GLN A 251 -11.39 -16.19 1.41
N GLU A 252 -10.08 -16.36 1.17
CA GLU A 252 -9.18 -16.96 2.16
C GLU A 252 -9.04 -16.09 3.41
N ILE A 253 -9.02 -14.75 3.25
CA ILE A 253 -9.02 -13.80 4.36
C ILE A 253 -10.30 -13.98 5.19
N GLN A 254 -11.47 -13.97 4.55
CA GLN A 254 -12.77 -14.12 5.22
C GLN A 254 -12.95 -15.52 5.85
N ASN A 255 -12.46 -16.57 5.22
CA ASN A 255 -12.54 -17.95 5.75
C ASN A 255 -11.54 -18.19 6.87
N GLY A 256 -10.39 -17.50 6.91
CA GLY A 256 -9.44 -17.56 8.02
C GLY A 256 -10.01 -17.03 9.34
N SER A 257 -11.21 -16.46 9.29
CA SER A 257 -11.98 -16.02 10.46
C SER A 257 -12.82 -17.15 11.10
N ARG A 258 -12.83 -18.32 10.53
CA ARG A 258 -13.54 -19.52 11.07
C ARG A 258 -12.53 -20.46 11.69
#